data_c370234adb493c3c70158d4d49cc374d
#
_entry.id   c370234adb493c3c70158d4d49cc374d
#
_cell.length_a   1.000
_cell.length_b   1.000
_cell.length_c   1.000
_cell.angle_alpha   90.00
_cell.angle_beta   90.00
_cell.angle_gamma   90.00
#
_symmetry.space_group_name_H-M   'P 1'
#
loop_
_entity.id
_entity.type
_entity.pdbx_description
1 polymer ?
#
loop_
_entity_poly.entity_id
_entity_poly.type
_entity_poly.pdbx_seq_one_letter_code
_entity_poly.pdbx_strand_id
1 'polypeptide(L)'
;PKVRFLAMATLVIISVSEGFFGGWLAPKQQASIIPVEKQQVILKGQGELIGQIAKTVGESVVSIETTATTQSFFGPSQEQGAGTGIILTDDGLIVTNRHVVPAGTTDVSVKLSDGTEFKNVEVVGRTGSHDSLDIAFLKIKDTKGRKLAAAKVGDSSKMQVGDPVVAIGNALGQFQNTVTSGIISGYGRSLQASDGSSGSENLENLFQTDAAINPGNSGGPLTNLDGEVIGINTAIAGDAQGIGFAIPINDVGGLIDSVKQGGKLERPYLGVVYIAITNDVAEQYGLSVKRGAYIAPAGILGSEPLVAGGPAEKGGVRPGDIITKIDDISIDESHSLSSLVNKHKVGDKVTLTILRNGQETKLSVTLGAAPTN
;
A
#
# COMPACT_ATOMS: atom_id res chain seq x y z
N PRO A 1 -74.74 -16.05 -13.39
CA PRO A 1 -73.55 -16.71 -12.84
C PRO A 1 -72.65 -17.38 -13.89
N LYS A 2 -73.25 -18.03 -14.92
CA LYS A 2 -72.50 -18.76 -15.96
C LYS A 2 -71.67 -17.86 -16.88
N VAL A 3 -72.08 -16.64 -17.19
CA VAL A 3 -71.33 -15.69 -18.04
C VAL A 3 -70.09 -15.15 -17.38
N ARG A 4 -70.13 -14.91 -16.05
CA ARG A 4 -68.96 -14.45 -15.26
C ARG A 4 -67.89 -15.53 -15.13
N PHE A 5 -68.31 -16.80 -15.08
CA PHE A 5 -67.36 -17.93 -14.99
C PHE A 5 -66.67 -18.15 -16.32
N LEU A 6 -67.37 -17.98 -17.47
CA LEU A 6 -66.75 -18.09 -18.78
C LEU A 6 -65.75 -16.97 -19.05
N ALA A 7 -66.06 -15.72 -18.68
CA ALA A 7 -65.15 -14.59 -18.85
C ALA A 7 -63.86 -14.71 -18.00
N MET A 8 -63.99 -15.27 -16.79
CA MET A 8 -62.83 -15.49 -15.90
C MET A 8 -61.94 -16.64 -16.40
N ALA A 9 -62.54 -17.71 -16.94
CA ALA A 9 -61.80 -18.82 -17.55
C ALA A 9 -61.07 -18.39 -18.82
N THR A 10 -61.66 -17.52 -19.66
CA THR A 10 -61.03 -16.99 -20.88
C THR A 10 -59.86 -16.06 -20.53
N LEU A 11 -59.97 -15.21 -19.48
CA LEU A 11 -58.88 -14.35 -19.01
C LEU A 11 -57.68 -15.15 -18.46
N VAL A 12 -57.91 -16.24 -17.77
CA VAL A 12 -56.83 -17.11 -17.27
C VAL A 12 -56.14 -17.85 -18.43
N ILE A 13 -56.88 -18.30 -19.43
CA ILE A 13 -56.30 -18.96 -20.58
C ILE A 13 -55.44 -18.00 -21.43
N ILE A 14 -55.90 -16.75 -21.61
CA ILE A 14 -55.13 -15.72 -22.32
C ILE A 14 -53.85 -15.37 -21.56
N SER A 15 -53.92 -15.17 -20.26
CA SER A 15 -52.69 -14.84 -19.47
C SER A 15 -51.67 -15.99 -19.40
N VAL A 16 -52.12 -17.25 -19.40
CA VAL A 16 -51.27 -18.43 -19.47
C VAL A 16 -50.61 -18.56 -20.87
N SER A 17 -51.40 -18.31 -21.93
CA SER A 17 -50.87 -18.36 -23.29
C SER A 17 -49.85 -17.23 -23.60
N GLU A 18 -50.13 -16.01 -23.14
CA GLU A 18 -49.16 -14.89 -23.26
C GLU A 18 -47.89 -15.14 -22.48
N GLY A 19 -47.97 -15.70 -21.26
CA GLY A 19 -46.80 -16.12 -20.47
C GLY A 19 -45.98 -17.21 -21.13
N PHE A 20 -46.66 -18.18 -21.78
CA PHE A 20 -45.99 -19.27 -22.48
C PHE A 20 -45.32 -18.81 -23.79
N PHE A 21 -46.02 -17.99 -24.59
CA PHE A 21 -45.46 -17.41 -25.80
C PHE A 21 -44.40 -16.33 -25.54
N GLY A 22 -44.58 -15.49 -24.52
CA GLY A 22 -43.61 -14.48 -24.10
C GLY A 22 -42.30 -15.09 -23.65
N GLY A 23 -42.35 -16.23 -22.92
CA GLY A 23 -41.17 -16.98 -22.51
C GLY A 23 -40.45 -17.67 -23.66
N TRP A 24 -41.17 -18.02 -24.73
CA TRP A 24 -40.58 -18.67 -25.93
C TRP A 24 -39.96 -17.68 -26.92
N LEU A 25 -40.44 -16.42 -26.92
CA LEU A 25 -39.92 -15.33 -27.74
C LEU A 25 -38.88 -14.47 -27.01
N ALA A 26 -38.67 -14.68 -25.70
CA ALA A 26 -37.60 -14.02 -25.02
C ALA A 26 -36.25 -14.43 -25.66
N PRO A 27 -35.44 -13.48 -26.13
CA PRO A 27 -34.11 -13.82 -26.60
C PRO A 27 -33.38 -14.55 -25.49
N LYS A 28 -33.05 -15.82 -25.69
CA LYS A 28 -32.13 -16.51 -24.81
C LYS A 28 -30.83 -15.71 -24.87
N GLN A 29 -30.62 -14.85 -23.89
CA GLN A 29 -29.27 -14.36 -23.60
C GLN A 29 -28.43 -15.60 -23.34
N GLN A 30 -27.78 -16.09 -24.39
CA GLN A 30 -26.68 -17.01 -24.23
C GLN A 30 -25.62 -16.22 -23.46
N ALA A 31 -25.62 -16.38 -22.14
CA ALA A 31 -24.40 -16.14 -21.41
C ALA A 31 -23.31 -16.91 -22.17
N SER A 32 -22.33 -16.22 -22.69
CA SER A 32 -21.18 -16.83 -23.38
C SER A 32 -20.40 -17.61 -22.33
N ILE A 33 -20.83 -18.83 -22.08
CA ILE A 33 -20.14 -19.77 -21.21
C ILE A 33 -18.83 -20.07 -21.93
N ILE A 34 -17.74 -19.56 -21.39
CA ILE A 34 -16.39 -19.90 -21.88
C ILE A 34 -16.28 -21.42 -21.81
N PRO A 35 -15.99 -22.11 -22.91
CA PRO A 35 -15.84 -23.58 -22.90
C PRO A 35 -14.84 -24.00 -21.81
N VAL A 36 -15.12 -25.09 -21.11
CA VAL A 36 -14.29 -25.62 -20.00
C VAL A 36 -12.83 -25.79 -20.43
N GLU A 37 -12.58 -26.24 -21.65
CA GLU A 37 -11.23 -26.34 -22.21
C GLU A 37 -10.50 -25.01 -22.29
N LYS A 38 -11.18 -23.91 -22.69
CA LYS A 38 -10.60 -22.57 -22.70
C LYS A 38 -10.34 -22.07 -21.28
N GLN A 39 -11.23 -22.36 -20.33
CA GLN A 39 -11.02 -22.02 -18.92
C GLN A 39 -9.80 -22.75 -18.35
N GLN A 40 -9.62 -24.03 -18.64
CA GLN A 40 -8.45 -24.79 -18.21
C GLN A 40 -7.14 -24.24 -18.80
N VAL A 41 -7.13 -23.86 -20.07
CA VAL A 41 -5.96 -23.27 -20.72
C VAL A 41 -5.59 -21.92 -20.08
N ILE A 42 -6.59 -21.07 -19.79
CA ILE A 42 -6.38 -19.76 -19.14
C ILE A 42 -5.82 -19.97 -17.72
N LEU A 43 -6.41 -20.84 -16.92
CA LEU A 43 -5.95 -21.12 -15.54
C LEU A 43 -4.55 -21.71 -15.51
N LYS A 44 -4.22 -22.60 -16.44
CA LYS A 44 -2.88 -23.18 -16.56
C LYS A 44 -1.85 -22.11 -16.92
N GLY A 45 -2.15 -21.25 -17.90
CA GLY A 45 -1.28 -20.13 -18.29
C GLY A 45 -1.04 -19.13 -17.15
N GLN A 46 -2.07 -18.83 -16.36
CA GLN A 46 -1.92 -17.96 -15.19
C GLN A 46 -1.03 -18.59 -14.11
N GLY A 47 -1.18 -19.87 -13.81
CA GLY A 47 -0.32 -20.56 -12.85
C GLY A 47 1.14 -20.63 -13.30
N GLU A 48 1.40 -20.87 -14.59
CA GLU A 48 2.73 -20.86 -15.17
C GLU A 48 3.37 -19.47 -15.08
N LEU A 49 2.61 -18.39 -15.35
CA LEU A 49 3.07 -17.01 -15.24
C LEU A 49 3.43 -16.65 -13.80
N ILE A 50 2.57 -16.95 -12.82
CA ILE A 50 2.86 -16.73 -11.39
C ILE A 50 4.13 -17.46 -10.98
N GLY A 51 4.29 -18.74 -11.39
CA GLY A 51 5.49 -19.50 -11.12
C GLY A 51 6.76 -18.89 -11.73
N GLN A 52 6.65 -18.29 -12.93
CA GLN A 52 7.75 -17.61 -13.60
C GLN A 52 8.12 -16.30 -12.89
N ILE A 53 7.12 -15.50 -12.48
CA ILE A 53 7.31 -14.29 -11.68
C ILE A 53 8.01 -14.64 -10.35
N ALA A 54 7.49 -15.64 -9.64
CA ALA A 54 8.05 -16.10 -8.37
C ALA A 54 9.54 -16.49 -8.50
N LYS A 55 9.89 -17.19 -9.58
CA LYS A 55 11.29 -17.58 -9.84
C LYS A 55 12.17 -16.37 -10.14
N THR A 56 11.74 -15.50 -11.05
CA THR A 56 12.55 -14.37 -11.51
C THR A 56 12.69 -13.30 -10.42
N VAL A 57 11.58 -12.89 -9.81
CA VAL A 57 11.59 -11.88 -8.74
C VAL A 57 12.17 -12.44 -7.45
N GLY A 58 12.00 -13.74 -7.19
CA GLY A 58 12.54 -14.41 -6.01
C GLY A 58 14.07 -14.29 -5.87
N GLU A 59 14.81 -14.11 -6.97
CA GLU A 59 16.26 -13.86 -6.94
C GLU A 59 16.60 -12.50 -6.30
N SER A 60 15.69 -11.53 -6.34
CA SER A 60 15.83 -10.21 -5.71
C SER A 60 15.17 -10.12 -4.34
N VAL A 61 14.61 -11.23 -3.82
CA VAL A 61 13.96 -11.28 -2.51
C VAL A 61 14.87 -11.95 -1.50
N VAL A 62 14.99 -11.36 -0.33
CA VAL A 62 15.88 -11.84 0.73
C VAL A 62 15.14 -12.06 2.05
N SER A 63 15.58 -13.05 2.84
CA SER A 63 15.23 -13.13 4.26
C SER A 63 16.09 -12.15 5.04
N ILE A 64 15.48 -11.48 5.99
CA ILE A 64 16.15 -10.60 6.96
C ILE A 64 15.91 -11.17 8.33
N GLU A 65 16.99 -11.36 9.09
CA GLU A 65 16.96 -11.70 10.50
C GLU A 65 17.62 -10.56 11.28
N THR A 66 16.98 -10.12 12.37
CA THR A 66 17.47 -9.02 13.18
C THR A 66 17.53 -9.44 14.64
N THR A 67 18.48 -8.88 15.36
CA THR A 67 18.53 -8.92 16.82
C THR A 67 18.47 -7.50 17.34
N ALA A 68 17.47 -7.19 18.14
CA ALA A 68 17.31 -5.89 18.81
C ALA A 68 17.50 -6.06 20.32
N THR A 69 18.09 -5.04 20.95
CA THR A 69 18.17 -4.97 22.40
C THR A 69 17.13 -3.98 22.90
N THR A 70 16.15 -4.47 23.64
CA THR A 70 15.12 -3.66 24.29
C THR A 70 15.41 -3.54 25.78
N GLN A 71 15.15 -2.36 26.35
CA GLN A 71 15.24 -2.13 27.78
C GLN A 71 13.93 -2.56 28.44
N SER A 72 13.98 -3.64 29.21
CA SER A 72 12.88 -4.11 30.05
C SER A 72 13.08 -3.64 31.49
N PHE A 73 12.01 -3.64 32.30
CA PHE A 73 12.09 -3.38 33.74
C PHE A 73 13.04 -4.36 34.49
N PHE A 74 13.25 -5.55 33.90
CA PHE A 74 14.16 -6.58 34.44
C PHE A 74 15.58 -6.54 33.82
N GLY A 75 15.92 -5.49 33.06
CA GLY A 75 17.19 -5.34 32.37
C GLY A 75 17.09 -5.46 30.85
N PRO A 76 18.22 -5.39 30.10
CA PRO A 76 18.24 -5.53 28.67
C PRO A 76 17.79 -6.93 28.24
N SER A 77 16.86 -7.00 27.33
CA SER A 77 16.32 -8.21 26.71
C SER A 77 16.68 -8.21 25.23
N GLN A 78 17.06 -9.36 24.68
CA GLN A 78 17.27 -9.54 23.24
C GLN A 78 15.99 -10.07 22.60
N GLU A 79 15.56 -9.40 21.55
CA GLU A 79 14.42 -9.76 20.75
C GLU A 79 14.88 -10.08 19.33
N GLN A 80 14.42 -11.22 18.79
CA GLN A 80 14.71 -11.62 17.40
C GLN A 80 13.54 -11.26 16.51
N GLY A 81 13.83 -10.55 15.43
CA GLY A 81 12.88 -10.23 14.38
C GLY A 81 13.23 -10.96 13.08
N ALA A 82 12.24 -11.20 12.26
CA ALA A 82 12.42 -11.76 10.94
C ALA A 82 11.43 -11.16 9.94
N GLY A 83 11.87 -11.01 8.70
CA GLY A 83 11.03 -10.50 7.61
C GLY A 83 11.68 -10.72 6.26
N THR A 84 11.15 -10.02 5.29
CA THR A 84 11.61 -10.06 3.89
C THR A 84 12.15 -8.70 3.48
N GLY A 85 13.07 -8.68 2.51
CA GLY A 85 13.56 -7.48 1.87
C GLY A 85 13.65 -7.62 0.36
N ILE A 86 13.80 -6.49 -0.32
CA ILE A 86 13.88 -6.37 -1.78
C ILE A 86 15.23 -5.75 -2.14
N ILE A 87 16.05 -6.46 -2.90
CA ILE A 87 17.31 -5.93 -3.42
C ILE A 87 17.01 -4.88 -4.49
N LEU A 88 17.46 -3.65 -4.30
CA LEU A 88 17.24 -2.52 -5.20
C LEU A 88 18.40 -2.25 -6.14
N THR A 89 19.62 -2.72 -5.78
CA THR A 89 20.84 -2.50 -6.58
C THR A 89 21.73 -3.74 -6.54
N ASP A 90 22.52 -3.93 -7.60
CA ASP A 90 23.42 -5.08 -7.73
C ASP A 90 24.60 -5.06 -6.72
N ASP A 91 24.83 -3.92 -6.07
CA ASP A 91 25.83 -3.71 -5.03
C ASP A 91 25.27 -3.87 -3.60
N GLY A 92 23.99 -4.31 -3.44
CA GLY A 92 23.44 -4.75 -2.18
C GLY A 92 22.65 -3.73 -1.36
N LEU A 93 22.05 -2.70 -1.99
CA LEU A 93 21.03 -1.88 -1.34
C LEU A 93 19.72 -2.65 -1.28
N ILE A 94 19.10 -2.69 -0.11
CA ILE A 94 17.86 -3.43 0.18
C ILE A 94 16.85 -2.48 0.80
N VAL A 95 15.57 -2.60 0.42
CA VAL A 95 14.43 -1.98 1.11
C VAL A 95 13.64 -3.04 1.83
N THR A 96 13.11 -2.70 3.00
CA THR A 96 12.23 -3.53 3.82
C THR A 96 11.31 -2.64 4.67
N ASN A 97 10.48 -3.23 5.50
CA ASN A 97 9.70 -2.47 6.48
C ASN A 97 10.56 -2.04 7.68
N ARG A 98 10.21 -0.91 8.30
CA ARG A 98 10.82 -0.42 9.54
C ARG A 98 10.64 -1.40 10.69
N HIS A 99 9.45 -2.00 10.84
CA HIS A 99 9.16 -2.96 11.90
C HIS A 99 9.99 -4.25 11.80
N VAL A 100 10.51 -4.60 10.60
CA VAL A 100 11.47 -5.70 10.42
C VAL A 100 12.83 -5.34 11.01
N VAL A 101 13.18 -4.04 11.04
CA VAL A 101 14.44 -3.51 11.56
C VAL A 101 14.14 -2.47 12.63
N PRO A 102 13.64 -2.86 13.82
CA PRO A 102 13.20 -1.93 14.85
C PRO A 102 14.33 -1.08 15.42
N ALA A 103 13.97 -0.04 16.17
CA ALA A 103 14.95 0.76 16.91
C ALA A 103 15.68 -0.14 17.92
N GLY A 104 16.99 0.08 18.11
CA GLY A 104 17.81 -0.77 18.97
C GLY A 104 18.31 -2.06 18.31
N THR A 105 18.08 -2.25 17.01
CA THR A 105 18.70 -3.36 16.26
C THR A 105 20.22 -3.27 16.33
N THR A 106 20.82 -4.33 16.83
CA THR A 106 22.27 -4.45 17.04
C THR A 106 22.96 -5.34 16.00
N ASP A 107 22.20 -6.27 15.40
CA ASP A 107 22.72 -7.18 14.37
C ASP A 107 21.66 -7.42 13.31
N VAL A 108 22.10 -7.45 12.05
CA VAL A 108 21.28 -7.76 10.88
C VAL A 108 21.99 -8.77 10.02
N SER A 109 21.33 -9.85 9.69
CA SER A 109 21.77 -10.79 8.67
C SER A 109 20.75 -10.86 7.53
N VAL A 110 21.27 -11.11 6.32
CA VAL A 110 20.48 -11.22 5.09
C VAL A 110 20.85 -12.52 4.40
N LYS A 111 19.82 -13.30 4.04
CA LYS A 111 19.99 -14.58 3.33
C LYS A 111 19.29 -14.51 1.97
N LEU A 112 20.06 -14.82 0.92
CA LEU A 112 19.54 -14.91 -0.45
C LEU A 112 18.75 -16.20 -0.67
N SER A 113 18.01 -16.25 -1.78
CA SER A 113 17.25 -17.44 -2.21
C SER A 113 18.13 -18.67 -2.48
N ASP A 114 19.40 -18.48 -2.82
CA ASP A 114 20.36 -19.58 -3.01
C ASP A 114 21.00 -20.08 -1.69
N GLY A 115 20.58 -19.55 -0.54
CA GLY A 115 21.09 -19.87 0.77
C GLY A 115 22.35 -19.10 1.18
N THR A 116 22.89 -18.23 0.32
CA THR A 116 24.05 -17.38 0.67
C THR A 116 23.65 -16.39 1.78
N GLU A 117 24.43 -16.34 2.85
CA GLU A 117 24.19 -15.48 4.00
C GLU A 117 25.24 -14.36 4.07
N PHE A 118 24.77 -13.15 4.34
CA PHE A 118 25.55 -11.97 4.65
C PHE A 118 25.27 -11.52 6.06
N LYS A 119 26.30 -11.39 6.89
CA LYS A 119 26.22 -10.92 8.28
C LYS A 119 26.72 -9.49 8.39
N ASN A 120 26.38 -8.83 9.49
CA ASN A 120 26.76 -7.44 9.75
C ASN A 120 26.32 -6.49 8.62
N VAL A 121 25.08 -6.65 8.19
CA VAL A 121 24.46 -5.77 7.19
C VAL A 121 24.17 -4.42 7.83
N GLU A 122 24.56 -3.35 7.16
CA GLU A 122 24.37 -2.00 7.68
C GLU A 122 22.91 -1.56 7.58
N VAL A 123 22.40 -0.96 8.63
CA VAL A 123 21.13 -0.21 8.60
C VAL A 123 21.46 1.21 8.11
N VAL A 124 21.15 1.49 6.85
CA VAL A 124 21.39 2.80 6.22
C VAL A 124 20.49 3.86 6.84
N GLY A 125 19.26 3.48 7.15
CA GLY A 125 18.29 4.33 7.80
C GLY A 125 16.89 3.73 7.81
N ARG A 126 16.02 4.36 8.58
CA ARG A 126 14.61 4.00 8.72
C ARG A 126 13.76 5.25 8.87
N THR A 127 12.50 5.19 8.46
CA THR A 127 11.52 6.25 8.72
C THR A 127 11.23 6.36 10.22
N GLY A 128 10.83 7.54 10.70
CA GLY A 128 10.52 7.76 12.12
C GLY A 128 9.34 6.89 12.59
N SER A 129 9.25 6.64 13.91
CA SER A 129 8.18 5.82 14.53
C SER A 129 6.78 6.41 14.33
N HIS A 130 6.67 7.73 14.13
CA HIS A 130 5.41 8.43 13.86
C HIS A 130 5.21 8.74 12.36
N ASP A 131 6.08 8.21 11.51
CA ASP A 131 5.94 8.35 10.07
C ASP A 131 4.86 7.39 9.55
N SER A 132 4.01 7.88 8.64
CA SER A 132 2.99 7.07 7.98
C SER A 132 3.56 6.03 6.99
N LEU A 133 4.88 6.07 6.73
CA LEU A 133 5.60 5.05 5.98
C LEU A 133 6.42 4.15 6.91
N ASP A 134 6.21 2.86 6.75
CA ASP A 134 6.92 1.81 7.49
C ASP A 134 8.08 1.28 6.64
N ILE A 135 9.18 2.04 6.49
CA ILE A 135 10.29 1.73 5.57
C ILE A 135 11.64 1.79 6.28
N ALA A 136 12.51 0.83 5.95
CA ALA A 136 13.91 0.81 6.30
C ALA A 136 14.78 0.43 5.08
N PHE A 137 16.03 0.92 5.07
CA PHE A 137 17.03 0.57 4.07
C PHE A 137 18.22 -0.10 4.73
N LEU A 138 18.69 -1.16 4.09
CA LEU A 138 19.85 -1.93 4.49
C LEU A 138 20.90 -1.94 3.37
N LYS A 139 22.17 -2.11 3.73
CA LYS A 139 23.27 -2.23 2.80
C LYS A 139 24.17 -3.41 3.13
N ILE A 140 24.31 -4.33 2.21
CA ILE A 140 25.36 -5.36 2.24
C ILE A 140 26.67 -4.66 1.86
N LYS A 141 27.60 -4.49 2.82
CA LYS A 141 28.87 -3.80 2.60
C LYS A 141 29.83 -4.58 1.71
N ASP A 142 29.83 -5.89 1.87
CA ASP A 142 30.69 -6.79 1.10
C ASP A 142 29.85 -7.90 0.47
N THR A 143 29.60 -7.78 -0.80
CA THR A 143 28.87 -8.80 -1.59
C THR A 143 29.77 -9.98 -1.98
N LYS A 144 31.01 -10.04 -1.48
CA LYS A 144 32.02 -11.07 -1.83
C LYS A 144 32.28 -11.12 -3.33
N GLY A 145 32.23 -9.96 -3.99
CA GLY A 145 32.43 -9.80 -5.42
C GLY A 145 31.26 -10.28 -6.29
N ARG A 146 30.12 -10.63 -5.70
CA ARG A 146 28.93 -11.01 -6.45
C ARG A 146 28.12 -9.78 -6.86
N LYS A 147 27.60 -9.81 -8.07
CA LYS A 147 26.47 -8.94 -8.47
C LYS A 147 25.17 -9.58 -8.04
N LEU A 148 24.40 -8.84 -7.26
CA LEU A 148 23.11 -9.30 -6.77
C LEU A 148 22.01 -9.01 -7.80
N ALA A 149 20.97 -9.84 -7.82
CA ALA A 149 19.81 -9.63 -8.68
C ALA A 149 18.96 -8.47 -8.12
N ALA A 150 19.02 -7.31 -8.75
CA ALA A 150 18.18 -6.17 -8.38
C ALA A 150 16.76 -6.33 -8.93
N ALA A 151 15.76 -6.01 -8.13
CA ALA A 151 14.37 -6.02 -8.53
C ALA A 151 14.10 -4.91 -9.56
N LYS A 152 13.20 -5.17 -10.50
CA LYS A 152 12.65 -4.17 -11.40
C LYS A 152 11.57 -3.38 -10.68
N VAL A 153 11.79 -2.10 -10.46
CA VAL A 153 10.81 -1.19 -9.85
C VAL A 153 9.82 -0.74 -10.92
N GLY A 154 8.54 -0.93 -10.66
CA GLY A 154 7.44 -0.52 -11.52
C GLY A 154 6.89 0.87 -11.17
N ASP A 155 5.68 1.14 -11.63
CA ASP A 155 4.95 2.38 -11.40
C ASP A 155 3.59 2.10 -10.77
N SER A 156 3.49 2.30 -9.45
CA SER A 156 2.27 2.01 -8.70
C SER A 156 1.09 2.92 -9.07
N SER A 157 1.32 4.08 -9.70
CA SER A 157 0.26 4.98 -10.13
C SER A 157 -0.55 4.47 -11.35
N LYS A 158 -0.03 3.45 -12.03
CA LYS A 158 -0.71 2.81 -13.18
C LYS A 158 -1.62 1.66 -12.78
N MET A 159 -1.51 1.20 -11.55
CA MET A 159 -2.32 0.09 -11.06
C MET A 159 -3.78 0.50 -10.90
N GLN A 160 -4.70 -0.43 -11.13
CA GLN A 160 -6.14 -0.23 -11.00
C GLN A 160 -6.76 -1.30 -10.10
N VAL A 161 -7.89 -0.96 -9.45
CA VAL A 161 -8.66 -1.97 -8.70
C VAL A 161 -9.09 -3.08 -9.65
N GLY A 162 -8.82 -4.32 -9.25
CA GLY A 162 -9.02 -5.50 -10.08
C GLY A 162 -7.76 -5.99 -10.79
N ASP A 163 -6.68 -5.20 -10.82
CA ASP A 163 -5.41 -5.65 -11.42
C ASP A 163 -4.80 -6.80 -10.62
N PRO A 164 -4.36 -7.87 -11.29
CA PRO A 164 -3.75 -9.01 -10.63
C PRO A 164 -2.37 -8.67 -10.09
N VAL A 165 -2.08 -9.18 -8.89
CA VAL A 165 -0.83 -8.98 -8.18
C VAL A 165 -0.29 -10.27 -7.58
N VAL A 166 1.03 -10.32 -7.36
CA VAL A 166 1.72 -11.43 -6.73
C VAL A 166 2.54 -10.88 -5.56
N ALA A 167 2.26 -11.36 -4.35
CA ALA A 167 3.05 -11.07 -3.16
C ALA A 167 4.08 -12.18 -2.96
N ILE A 168 5.35 -11.79 -2.75
CA ILE A 168 6.46 -12.73 -2.58
C ILE A 168 7.12 -12.45 -1.24
N GLY A 169 7.42 -13.52 -0.50
CA GLY A 169 8.12 -13.46 0.78
C GLY A 169 9.15 -14.57 0.93
N ASN A 170 10.08 -14.37 1.85
CA ASN A 170 11.11 -15.33 2.18
C ASN A 170 11.29 -15.42 3.71
N ALA A 171 10.23 -15.90 4.39
CA ALA A 171 10.20 -15.95 5.85
C ALA A 171 11.18 -16.97 6.42
N LEU A 172 12.05 -16.51 7.36
CA LEU A 172 12.90 -17.37 8.21
C LEU A 172 13.87 -18.29 7.46
N GLY A 173 14.01 -18.14 6.15
CA GLY A 173 14.80 -19.06 5.32
C GLY A 173 14.26 -20.51 5.32
N GLN A 174 13.17 -20.80 6.07
CA GLN A 174 12.53 -22.11 6.15
C GLN A 174 11.38 -22.28 5.16
N PHE A 175 10.68 -21.17 4.84
CA PHE A 175 9.64 -21.10 3.83
C PHE A 175 10.10 -20.21 2.68
N GLN A 176 11.17 -20.65 1.99
CA GLN A 176 11.71 -19.94 0.84
C GLN A 176 10.63 -19.75 -0.22
N ASN A 177 10.50 -18.51 -0.70
CA ASN A 177 9.57 -18.13 -1.77
C ASN A 177 8.11 -18.48 -1.48
N THR A 178 7.60 -18.05 -0.30
CA THR A 178 6.15 -18.01 -0.11
C THR A 178 5.56 -17.06 -1.14
N VAL A 179 4.71 -17.58 -2.02
CA VAL A 179 4.07 -16.82 -3.09
C VAL A 179 2.57 -16.88 -2.88
N THR A 180 1.95 -15.73 -2.84
CA THR A 180 0.49 -15.59 -2.85
C THR A 180 0.08 -14.68 -3.99
N SER A 181 -1.11 -14.87 -4.54
CA SER A 181 -1.64 -14.04 -5.61
C SER A 181 -3.03 -13.58 -5.29
N GLY A 182 -3.39 -12.44 -5.83
CA GLY A 182 -4.68 -11.81 -5.66
C GLY A 182 -4.82 -10.64 -6.62
N ILE A 183 -5.60 -9.63 -6.22
CA ILE A 183 -5.83 -8.40 -6.97
C ILE A 183 -5.61 -7.18 -6.07
N ILE A 184 -5.45 -6.02 -6.69
CA ILE A 184 -5.63 -4.75 -5.98
C ILE A 184 -7.12 -4.61 -5.67
N SER A 185 -7.48 -4.59 -4.38
CA SER A 185 -8.87 -4.46 -3.91
C SER A 185 -9.26 -3.02 -3.60
N GLY A 186 -8.28 -2.13 -3.43
CA GLY A 186 -8.51 -0.71 -3.13
C GLY A 186 -7.22 0.08 -2.97
N TYR A 187 -7.38 1.40 -2.87
CA TYR A 187 -6.29 2.37 -2.68
C TYR A 187 -6.55 3.31 -1.51
N GLY A 188 -5.53 4.07 -1.14
CA GLY A 188 -5.63 5.17 -0.19
C GLY A 188 -6.12 4.72 1.18
N ARG A 189 -5.86 3.45 1.55
CA ARG A 189 -6.30 2.91 2.84
C ARG A 189 -5.39 3.41 3.94
N SER A 190 -6.01 3.81 5.05
CA SER A 190 -5.30 4.11 6.29
C SER A 190 -5.56 2.99 7.27
N LEU A 191 -4.52 2.55 7.95
CA LEU A 191 -4.57 1.46 8.91
C LEU A 191 -3.84 1.87 10.19
N GLN A 192 -4.49 1.63 11.31
CA GLN A 192 -3.83 1.65 12.60
C GLN A 192 -3.27 0.26 12.88
N ALA A 193 -1.97 0.08 12.65
CA ALA A 193 -1.28 -1.17 12.93
C ALA A 193 -0.75 -1.16 14.37
N SER A 194 -0.90 -2.27 15.08
CA SER A 194 -0.29 -2.45 16.39
C SER A 194 0.88 -3.41 16.24
N ASP A 195 2.07 -2.99 16.67
CA ASP A 195 3.28 -3.83 16.68
C ASP A 195 3.34 -4.78 17.88
N GLY A 196 2.31 -4.81 18.72
CA GLY A 196 2.24 -5.63 19.93
C GLY A 196 3.09 -5.13 21.10
N SER A 197 3.90 -4.10 20.92
CA SER A 197 4.90 -3.65 21.91
C SER A 197 4.69 -2.26 22.51
N SER A 198 3.50 -1.67 22.45
CA SER A 198 3.11 -0.36 23.04
C SER A 198 2.99 0.84 22.11
N GLY A 199 3.02 0.66 20.80
CA GLY A 199 2.75 1.72 19.82
C GLY A 199 1.68 1.31 18.81
N SER A 200 0.75 2.19 18.47
CA SER A 200 -0.04 2.06 17.25
C SER A 200 0.62 2.91 16.17
N GLU A 201 0.95 2.30 15.05
CA GLU A 201 1.46 2.98 13.88
C GLU A 201 0.29 3.34 12.96
N ASN A 202 0.20 4.61 12.55
CA ASN A 202 -0.77 5.02 11.55
C ASN A 202 -0.11 4.94 10.17
N LEU A 203 -0.43 3.90 9.43
CA LEU A 203 -0.02 3.76 8.04
C LEU A 203 -1.06 4.39 7.14
N GLU A 204 -0.63 5.12 6.11
CA GLU A 204 -1.50 5.83 5.20
C GLU A 204 -1.22 5.47 3.74
N ASN A 205 -2.20 5.73 2.88
CA ASN A 205 -2.08 5.55 1.43
C ASN A 205 -1.74 4.13 0.98
N LEU A 206 -2.21 3.10 1.69
CA LEU A 206 -1.89 1.73 1.37
C LEU A 206 -2.73 1.19 0.20
N PHE A 207 -2.13 0.32 -0.61
CA PHE A 207 -2.87 -0.63 -1.43
C PHE A 207 -3.52 -1.67 -0.53
N GLN A 208 -4.79 -1.95 -0.80
CA GLN A 208 -5.49 -3.11 -0.25
C GLN A 208 -5.43 -4.23 -1.29
N THR A 209 -5.16 -5.46 -0.86
CA THR A 209 -5.15 -6.66 -1.70
C THR A 209 -5.77 -7.85 -0.97
N ASP A 210 -6.33 -8.79 -1.72
CA ASP A 210 -6.77 -10.10 -1.23
C ASP A 210 -5.68 -11.17 -1.35
N ALA A 211 -4.52 -10.84 -1.96
CA ALA A 211 -3.32 -11.66 -1.84
C ALA A 211 -2.97 -11.83 -0.37
N ALA A 212 -2.76 -13.06 0.09
CA ALA A 212 -2.50 -13.32 1.50
C ALA A 212 -1.17 -12.69 1.95
N ILE A 213 -1.26 -11.65 2.78
CA ILE A 213 -0.13 -11.04 3.48
C ILE A 213 -0.09 -11.64 4.87
N ASN A 214 1.06 -12.19 5.25
CA ASN A 214 1.26 -12.88 6.52
C ASN A 214 2.65 -12.55 7.09
N PRO A 215 2.87 -12.77 8.41
CA PRO A 215 4.21 -12.71 8.97
C PRO A 215 5.18 -13.55 8.13
N GLY A 216 6.20 -12.88 7.59
CA GLY A 216 7.18 -13.50 6.72
C GLY A 216 7.21 -12.99 5.29
N ASN A 217 6.13 -12.42 4.73
CA ASN A 217 6.22 -11.68 3.47
C ASN A 217 6.22 -10.15 3.67
N SER A 218 6.08 -9.66 4.90
CA SER A 218 6.28 -8.25 5.25
C SER A 218 7.68 -7.78 4.87
N GLY A 219 7.79 -6.65 4.19
CA GLY A 219 9.01 -6.11 3.60
C GLY A 219 9.35 -6.68 2.22
N GLY A 220 8.66 -7.73 1.78
CA GLY A 220 8.78 -8.31 0.45
C GLY A 220 7.96 -7.55 -0.61
N PRO A 221 8.19 -7.86 -1.89
CA PRO A 221 7.52 -7.19 -2.99
C PRO A 221 6.07 -7.64 -3.18
N LEU A 222 5.21 -6.67 -3.51
CA LEU A 222 3.98 -6.87 -4.27
C LEU A 222 4.31 -6.54 -5.73
N THR A 223 4.08 -7.46 -6.67
CA THR A 223 4.42 -7.27 -8.08
C THR A 223 3.18 -7.29 -8.97
N ASN A 224 3.28 -6.62 -10.13
CA ASN A 224 2.36 -6.83 -11.23
C ASN A 224 2.71 -8.12 -12.00
N LEU A 225 1.96 -8.44 -13.06
CA LEU A 225 2.22 -9.63 -13.88
C LEU A 225 3.45 -9.53 -14.79
N ASP A 226 4.05 -8.35 -14.92
CA ASP A 226 5.33 -8.15 -15.61
C ASP A 226 6.53 -8.39 -14.69
N GLY A 227 6.30 -8.77 -13.43
CA GLY A 227 7.31 -8.98 -12.41
C GLY A 227 7.94 -7.68 -11.90
N GLU A 228 7.30 -6.54 -12.10
CA GLU A 228 7.73 -5.26 -11.58
C GLU A 228 7.18 -5.04 -10.16
N VAL A 229 8.01 -4.54 -9.27
CA VAL A 229 7.61 -4.22 -7.89
C VAL A 229 6.75 -2.96 -7.91
N ILE A 230 5.47 -3.10 -7.56
CA ILE A 230 4.49 -2.01 -7.47
C ILE A 230 4.15 -1.65 -6.03
N GLY A 231 4.61 -2.44 -5.05
CA GLY A 231 4.41 -2.17 -3.64
C GLY A 231 5.32 -2.99 -2.74
N ILE A 232 5.33 -2.64 -1.45
CA ILE A 232 6.05 -3.35 -0.38
C ILE A 232 5.00 -3.88 0.58
N ASN A 233 4.90 -5.20 0.73
CA ASN A 233 3.96 -5.84 1.65
C ASN A 233 4.25 -5.38 3.09
N THR A 234 3.23 -5.00 3.87
CA THR A 234 3.50 -4.45 5.19
C THR A 234 2.64 -5.03 6.31
N ALA A 235 1.35 -5.07 6.19
CA ALA A 235 0.46 -5.38 7.30
C ALA A 235 -0.77 -6.17 6.87
N ILE A 236 -1.43 -6.75 7.87
CA ILE A 236 -2.77 -7.33 7.78
C ILE A 236 -3.73 -6.54 8.67
N ALA A 237 -5.01 -6.50 8.32
CA ALA A 237 -6.04 -5.88 9.14
C ALA A 237 -6.41 -6.81 10.31
N GLY A 238 -5.65 -6.79 11.38
CA GLY A 238 -5.96 -7.53 12.61
C GLY A 238 -6.52 -8.93 12.36
N ASP A 239 -7.75 -9.20 12.82
CA ASP A 239 -8.44 -10.49 12.65
C ASP A 239 -9.18 -10.63 11.30
N ALA A 240 -9.06 -9.67 10.38
CA ALA A 240 -9.76 -9.72 9.09
C ALA A 240 -9.03 -10.65 8.11
N GLN A 241 -9.68 -11.73 7.70
CA GLN A 241 -9.15 -12.64 6.70
C GLN A 241 -9.30 -12.08 5.28
N GLY A 242 -8.27 -12.25 4.44
CA GLY A 242 -8.32 -11.83 3.04
C GLY A 242 -8.19 -10.31 2.82
N ILE A 243 -7.67 -9.56 3.80
CA ILE A 243 -7.37 -8.14 3.68
C ILE A 243 -5.90 -7.92 4.03
N GLY A 244 -5.08 -7.82 3.01
CA GLY A 244 -3.67 -7.46 3.10
C GLY A 244 -3.42 -6.03 2.66
N PHE A 245 -2.29 -5.46 3.08
CA PHE A 245 -1.87 -4.11 2.72
C PHE A 245 -0.44 -4.08 2.21
N ALA A 246 -0.19 -3.17 1.28
CA ALA A 246 1.15 -2.89 0.77
C ALA A 246 1.35 -1.39 0.58
N ILE A 247 2.56 -0.92 0.84
CA ILE A 247 2.97 0.47 0.61
C ILE A 247 3.23 0.62 -0.89
N PRO A 248 2.56 1.56 -1.61
CA PRO A 248 2.82 1.81 -3.02
C PRO A 248 4.28 2.19 -3.26
N ILE A 249 4.91 1.61 -4.28
CA ILE A 249 6.36 1.81 -4.51
C ILE A 249 6.71 3.27 -4.85
N ASN A 250 5.79 4.02 -5.48
CA ASN A 250 6.01 5.42 -5.80
C ASN A 250 6.12 6.30 -4.56
N ASP A 251 5.50 5.90 -3.44
CA ASP A 251 5.61 6.64 -2.17
C ASP A 251 7.00 6.51 -1.55
N VAL A 252 7.74 5.48 -1.95
CA VAL A 252 9.10 5.19 -1.49
C VAL A 252 10.15 5.66 -2.51
N GLY A 253 9.73 6.01 -3.73
CA GLY A 253 10.62 6.34 -4.85
C GLY A 253 11.64 7.43 -4.52
N GLY A 254 11.21 8.53 -3.92
CA GLY A 254 12.11 9.61 -3.52
C GLY A 254 13.17 9.19 -2.48
N LEU A 255 12.78 8.31 -1.54
CA LEU A 255 13.71 7.74 -0.55
C LEU A 255 14.72 6.79 -1.22
N ILE A 256 14.24 5.93 -2.14
CA ILE A 256 15.09 5.03 -2.91
C ILE A 256 16.15 5.82 -3.68
N ASP A 257 15.75 6.88 -4.37
CA ASP A 257 16.64 7.73 -5.14
C ASP A 257 17.65 8.47 -4.27
N SER A 258 17.20 9.00 -3.11
CA SER A 258 18.08 9.66 -2.15
C SER A 258 19.16 8.72 -1.61
N VAL A 259 18.78 7.52 -1.19
CA VAL A 259 19.70 6.53 -0.63
C VAL A 259 20.65 6.00 -1.70
N LYS A 260 20.20 5.76 -2.95
CA LYS A 260 21.06 5.38 -4.07
C LYS A 260 22.14 6.40 -4.38
N GLN A 261 21.87 7.68 -4.15
CA GLN A 261 22.85 8.78 -4.34
C GLN A 261 23.74 9.01 -3.10
N GLY A 262 23.67 8.17 -2.09
CA GLY A 262 24.41 8.33 -0.83
C GLY A 262 23.89 9.47 0.05
N GLY A 263 22.67 9.93 -0.22
CA GLY A 263 21.98 10.96 0.56
C GLY A 263 21.43 10.41 1.88
N LYS A 264 21.04 11.34 2.77
CA LYS A 264 20.32 10.99 4.00
C LYS A 264 18.91 10.53 3.66
N LEU A 265 18.32 9.73 4.56
CA LEU A 265 16.93 9.33 4.49
C LEU A 265 16.04 10.53 4.89
N GLU A 266 15.96 11.51 4.02
CA GLU A 266 15.14 12.70 4.21
C GLU A 266 13.93 12.62 3.29
N ARG A 267 12.73 12.69 3.88
CA ARG A 267 11.46 12.69 3.16
C ARG A 267 10.86 14.09 3.16
N PRO A 268 10.30 14.55 2.03
CA PRO A 268 9.55 15.79 2.01
C PRO A 268 8.34 15.68 2.94
N TYR A 269 8.04 16.76 3.63
CA TYR A 269 7.07 16.79 4.70
C TYR A 269 6.26 18.08 4.68
N LEU A 270 4.95 17.94 4.78
CA LEU A 270 4.02 19.07 4.83
C LEU A 270 3.68 19.46 6.27
N GLY A 271 3.61 18.51 7.17
CA GLY A 271 3.32 18.77 8.59
C GLY A 271 1.83 18.93 8.87
N VAL A 272 1.01 18.05 8.31
CA VAL A 272 -0.43 18.00 8.54
C VAL A 272 -0.87 16.60 8.97
N VAL A 273 -1.92 16.55 9.80
CA VAL A 273 -2.73 15.35 10.03
C VAL A 273 -4.07 15.61 9.35
N TYR A 274 -4.52 14.66 8.51
CA TYR A 274 -5.70 14.87 7.69
C TYR A 274 -6.58 13.62 7.62
N ILE A 275 -7.82 13.84 7.20
CA ILE A 275 -8.76 12.77 6.84
C ILE A 275 -8.88 12.77 5.31
N ALA A 276 -8.58 11.63 4.68
CA ALA A 276 -8.87 11.47 3.25
C ALA A 276 -10.39 11.49 3.04
N ILE A 277 -10.86 12.37 2.15
CA ILE A 277 -12.30 12.53 1.92
C ILE A 277 -12.78 11.40 1.01
N THR A 278 -13.70 10.60 1.55
CA THR A 278 -14.56 9.66 0.83
C THR A 278 -15.99 10.20 0.80
N ASN A 279 -16.90 9.52 0.10
CA ASN A 279 -18.31 9.90 0.13
C ASN A 279 -18.88 9.90 1.55
N ASP A 280 -18.53 8.87 2.34
CA ASP A 280 -19.01 8.71 3.73
C ASP A 280 -18.44 9.80 4.64
N VAL A 281 -17.15 10.12 4.50
CA VAL A 281 -16.50 11.22 5.23
C VAL A 281 -17.13 12.57 4.86
N ALA A 282 -17.40 12.79 3.57
CA ALA A 282 -18.04 14.02 3.11
C ALA A 282 -19.44 14.19 3.73
N GLU A 283 -20.22 13.11 3.81
CA GLU A 283 -21.53 13.11 4.44
C GLU A 283 -21.43 13.30 5.97
N GLN A 284 -20.54 12.56 6.62
CA GLN A 284 -20.35 12.59 8.08
C GLN A 284 -19.97 13.99 8.58
N TYR A 285 -19.10 14.71 7.83
CA TYR A 285 -18.62 16.03 8.23
C TYR A 285 -19.28 17.19 7.47
N GLY A 286 -20.29 16.91 6.62
CA GLY A 286 -21.01 17.93 5.86
C GLY A 286 -20.10 18.69 4.87
N LEU A 287 -19.11 18.03 4.27
CA LEU A 287 -18.15 18.65 3.38
C LEU A 287 -18.76 18.87 1.99
N SER A 288 -18.42 19.99 1.35
CA SER A 288 -18.94 20.36 0.04
C SER A 288 -18.27 19.64 -1.14
N VAL A 289 -17.19 18.91 -0.88
CA VAL A 289 -16.42 18.13 -1.86
C VAL A 289 -16.34 16.66 -1.45
N LYS A 290 -16.21 15.79 -2.44
CA LYS A 290 -16.20 14.34 -2.23
C LYS A 290 -14.81 13.73 -2.30
N ARG A 291 -13.79 14.53 -2.56
CA ARG A 291 -12.38 14.13 -2.63
C ARG A 291 -11.50 15.25 -2.10
N GLY A 292 -10.32 14.90 -1.60
CA GLY A 292 -9.37 15.83 -1.01
C GLY A 292 -8.84 15.34 0.34
N ALA A 293 -8.04 16.18 0.99
CA ALA A 293 -7.50 15.97 2.33
C ALA A 293 -8.09 17.02 3.29
N TYR A 294 -8.95 16.59 4.21
CA TYR A 294 -9.59 17.45 5.19
C TYR A 294 -8.70 17.62 6.41
N ILE A 295 -8.27 18.84 6.67
CA ILE A 295 -7.51 19.21 7.87
C ILE A 295 -8.52 19.42 9.00
N ALA A 296 -8.93 18.32 9.61
CA ALA A 296 -9.97 18.37 10.64
C ALA A 296 -9.54 19.23 11.84
N PRO A 297 -10.47 19.96 12.48
CA PRO A 297 -10.16 20.70 13.70
C PRO A 297 -9.59 19.80 14.82
N ALA A 298 -8.81 20.42 15.73
CA ALA A 298 -8.25 19.72 16.89
C ALA A 298 -9.32 18.95 17.68
N GLY A 299 -8.95 17.77 18.16
CA GLY A 299 -9.84 16.89 18.93
C GLY A 299 -10.64 15.88 18.11
N ILE A 300 -10.77 16.02 16.78
CA ILE A 300 -11.45 15.03 15.93
C ILE A 300 -10.56 13.77 15.78
N LEU A 301 -9.25 13.95 15.54
CA LEU A 301 -8.31 12.85 15.35
C LEU A 301 -7.48 12.53 16.61
N GLY A 302 -7.79 13.16 17.75
CA GLY A 302 -7.03 12.96 19.00
C GLY A 302 -5.62 13.57 18.98
N SER A 303 -5.26 14.30 17.91
CA SER A 303 -3.96 14.97 17.73
C SER A 303 -4.15 16.37 17.17
N GLU A 304 -3.10 17.20 17.28
CA GLU A 304 -3.07 18.50 16.63
C GLU A 304 -3.02 18.33 15.10
N PRO A 305 -3.88 19.04 14.34
CA PRO A 305 -3.97 18.87 12.89
C PRO A 305 -2.79 19.43 12.12
N LEU A 306 -2.02 20.32 12.73
CA LEU A 306 -0.83 20.96 12.16
C LEU A 306 0.34 20.81 13.13
N VAL A 307 1.50 20.51 12.59
CA VAL A 307 2.74 20.53 13.36
C VAL A 307 3.14 21.99 13.59
N ALA A 308 3.27 22.36 14.86
CA ALA A 308 3.65 23.72 15.26
C ALA A 308 4.99 24.13 14.62
N GLY A 309 5.04 25.27 13.94
CA GLY A 309 6.19 25.73 13.20
C GLY A 309 6.51 24.91 11.94
N GLY A 310 5.62 23.99 11.55
CA GLY A 310 5.77 23.15 10.38
C GLY A 310 5.53 23.89 9.05
N PRO A 311 5.84 23.22 7.92
CA PRO A 311 5.70 23.80 6.59
C PRO A 311 4.28 24.29 6.26
N ALA A 312 3.26 23.47 6.56
CA ALA A 312 1.87 23.81 6.29
C ALA A 312 1.40 25.03 7.09
N GLU A 313 1.72 25.09 8.39
CA GLU A 313 1.36 26.22 9.24
C GLU A 313 2.02 27.49 8.75
N LYS A 314 3.33 27.45 8.44
CA LYS A 314 4.08 28.59 7.85
C LYS A 314 3.52 29.01 6.50
N GLY A 315 3.03 28.06 5.70
CA GLY A 315 2.38 28.30 4.42
C GLY A 315 0.95 28.82 4.52
N GLY A 316 0.40 28.91 5.75
CA GLY A 316 -0.92 29.49 6.00
C GLY A 316 -2.09 28.50 5.92
N VAL A 317 -1.83 27.18 5.93
CA VAL A 317 -2.86 26.15 6.12
C VAL A 317 -3.45 26.28 7.52
N ARG A 318 -4.73 26.01 7.67
CA ARG A 318 -5.47 26.13 8.94
C ARG A 318 -6.37 24.91 9.16
N PRO A 319 -6.68 24.57 10.41
CA PRO A 319 -7.75 23.63 10.70
C PRO A 319 -9.06 24.05 10.03
N GLY A 320 -9.77 23.09 9.46
CA GLY A 320 -10.99 23.30 8.65
C GLY A 320 -10.75 23.45 7.15
N ASP A 321 -9.51 23.58 6.69
CA ASP A 321 -9.19 23.60 5.26
C ASP A 321 -9.37 22.21 4.64
N ILE A 322 -9.72 22.20 3.37
CA ILE A 322 -9.67 21.00 2.53
C ILE A 322 -8.62 21.25 1.43
N ILE A 323 -7.56 20.47 1.43
CA ILE A 323 -6.58 20.51 0.34
C ILE A 323 -7.13 19.66 -0.80
N THR A 324 -7.37 20.30 -1.95
CA THR A 324 -7.97 19.65 -3.12
C THR A 324 -6.96 19.32 -4.20
N LYS A 325 -5.83 20.09 -4.27
CA LYS A 325 -4.73 19.84 -5.22
C LYS A 325 -3.39 20.17 -4.61
N ILE A 326 -2.36 19.48 -5.10
CA ILE A 326 -0.97 19.92 -5.02
C ILE A 326 -0.51 20.22 -6.44
N ASP A 327 -0.01 21.44 -6.66
CA ASP A 327 0.27 22.00 -7.96
C ASP A 327 -0.99 21.87 -8.85
N ASP A 328 -0.92 21.17 -9.96
CA ASP A 328 -2.07 20.96 -10.84
C ASP A 328 -2.73 19.58 -10.68
N ILE A 329 -2.23 18.74 -9.77
CA ILE A 329 -2.73 17.38 -9.57
C ILE A 329 -3.79 17.35 -8.47
N SER A 330 -4.98 16.88 -8.80
CA SER A 330 -6.08 16.71 -7.84
C SER A 330 -5.81 15.57 -6.87
N ILE A 331 -6.23 15.77 -5.61
CA ILE A 331 -6.20 14.73 -4.59
C ILE A 331 -7.46 13.87 -4.76
N ASP A 332 -7.25 12.59 -5.00
CA ASP A 332 -8.28 11.57 -5.17
C ASP A 332 -7.82 10.22 -4.58
N GLU A 333 -8.53 9.14 -4.90
CA GLU A 333 -8.21 7.80 -4.42
C GLU A 333 -6.86 7.27 -4.95
N SER A 334 -6.44 7.71 -6.15
CA SER A 334 -5.18 7.31 -6.79
C SER A 334 -4.02 8.25 -6.45
N HIS A 335 -4.34 9.46 -6.01
CA HIS A 335 -3.40 10.54 -5.72
C HIS A 335 -3.67 11.11 -4.33
N SER A 336 -3.21 10.42 -3.28
CA SER A 336 -3.33 10.92 -1.91
C SER A 336 -2.42 12.14 -1.68
N LEU A 337 -2.73 12.94 -0.66
CA LEU A 337 -1.88 14.07 -0.25
C LEU A 337 -0.44 13.60 0.01
N SER A 338 -0.28 12.49 0.73
CA SER A 338 1.04 11.94 1.07
C SER A 338 1.81 11.50 -0.19
N SER A 339 1.15 10.80 -1.13
CA SER A 339 1.80 10.35 -2.38
C SER A 339 2.25 11.52 -3.26
N LEU A 340 1.44 12.60 -3.31
CA LEU A 340 1.80 13.80 -4.06
C LEU A 340 2.97 14.55 -3.42
N VAL A 341 2.98 14.69 -2.08
CA VAL A 341 4.12 15.28 -1.35
C VAL A 341 5.40 14.48 -1.60
N ASN A 342 5.32 13.14 -1.59
CA ASN A 342 6.48 12.26 -1.78
C ASN A 342 7.10 12.31 -3.19
N LYS A 343 6.42 12.91 -4.18
CA LYS A 343 6.99 13.15 -5.52
C LYS A 343 7.97 14.33 -5.57
N HIS A 344 8.02 15.12 -4.51
CA HIS A 344 8.89 16.29 -4.37
C HIS A 344 10.14 15.98 -3.54
N LYS A 345 10.98 17.01 -3.35
CA LYS A 345 12.17 16.95 -2.50
C LYS A 345 12.01 17.88 -1.31
N VAL A 346 12.79 17.65 -0.27
CA VAL A 346 12.93 18.59 0.84
C VAL A 346 13.41 19.94 0.30
N GLY A 347 12.70 21.01 0.67
CA GLY A 347 12.97 22.36 0.20
C GLY A 347 12.21 22.78 -1.06
N ASP A 348 11.54 21.87 -1.75
CA ASP A 348 10.71 22.22 -2.90
C ASP A 348 9.52 23.08 -2.48
N LYS A 349 9.15 23.99 -3.37
CA LYS A 349 8.03 24.90 -3.19
C LYS A 349 6.84 24.39 -3.99
N VAL A 350 5.77 24.01 -3.31
CA VAL A 350 4.54 23.50 -3.91
C VAL A 350 3.39 24.47 -3.76
N THR A 351 2.43 24.42 -4.68
CA THR A 351 1.19 25.19 -4.62
C THR A 351 0.06 24.29 -4.13
N LEU A 352 -0.46 24.56 -2.94
CA LEU A 352 -1.66 23.91 -2.43
C LEU A 352 -2.90 24.67 -2.90
N THR A 353 -3.83 24.01 -3.58
CA THR A 353 -5.17 24.53 -3.78
C THR A 353 -6.03 24.04 -2.62
N ILE A 354 -6.53 24.97 -1.82
CA ILE A 354 -7.37 24.66 -0.65
C ILE A 354 -8.77 25.21 -0.84
N LEU A 355 -9.74 24.55 -0.22
CA LEU A 355 -11.09 25.08 -0.03
C LEU A 355 -11.24 25.50 1.43
N ARG A 356 -11.43 26.81 1.67
CA ARG A 356 -11.62 27.44 2.97
C ARG A 356 -12.95 28.17 2.99
N ASN A 357 -13.88 27.80 3.88
CA ASN A 357 -15.22 28.42 3.97
C ASN A 357 -15.95 28.46 2.60
N GLY A 358 -15.81 27.42 1.78
CA GLY A 358 -16.43 27.33 0.47
C GLY A 358 -15.72 28.13 -0.64
N GLN A 359 -14.61 28.81 -0.35
CA GLN A 359 -13.82 29.57 -1.32
C GLN A 359 -12.49 28.88 -1.62
N GLU A 360 -12.17 28.75 -2.90
CA GLU A 360 -10.89 28.23 -3.35
C GLU A 360 -9.79 29.28 -3.14
N THR A 361 -8.68 28.86 -2.55
CA THR A 361 -7.51 29.71 -2.30
C THR A 361 -6.25 28.91 -2.63
N LYS A 362 -5.24 29.57 -3.21
CA LYS A 362 -3.92 28.97 -3.46
C LYS A 362 -2.94 29.43 -2.40
N LEU A 363 -2.26 28.48 -1.79
CA LEU A 363 -1.18 28.71 -0.82
C LEU A 363 0.12 28.17 -1.39
N SER A 364 1.21 28.89 -1.17
CA SER A 364 2.55 28.43 -1.55
C SER A 364 3.28 27.95 -0.31
N VAL A 365 3.68 26.68 -0.29
CA VAL A 365 4.31 26.03 0.86
C VAL A 365 5.66 25.48 0.44
N THR A 366 6.69 25.71 1.27
CA THR A 366 7.99 25.08 1.11
C THR A 366 8.02 23.80 1.96
N LEU A 367 8.24 22.65 1.33
CA LEU A 367 8.29 21.36 2.03
C LEU A 367 9.51 21.28 2.94
N GLY A 368 9.31 20.82 4.16
CA GLY A 368 10.38 20.53 5.12
C GLY A 368 10.88 19.10 5.02
N ALA A 369 11.87 18.74 5.85
CA ALA A 369 12.23 17.35 6.11
C ALA A 369 11.30 16.76 7.17
N ALA A 370 10.85 15.52 6.96
CA ALA A 370 10.11 14.80 7.99
C ALA A 370 11.00 14.64 9.23
N PRO A 371 10.44 14.76 10.46
CA PRO A 371 11.19 14.51 11.67
C PRO A 371 11.78 13.10 11.66
N THR A 372 13.08 12.97 11.90
CA THR A 372 13.77 11.70 12.15
C THR A 372 13.92 11.57 13.65
N ASN A 373 13.45 10.48 14.23
CA ASN A 373 13.67 10.15 15.64
C ASN A 373 15.04 9.51 15.85
#